data_c5caa3dd61e1e098b537ad4bf8d4fd24
#
_entry.id   c5caa3dd61e1e098b537ad4bf8d4fd24
#
_cell.length_a   1.000
_cell.length_b   1.000
_cell.length_c   1.000
_cell.angle_alpha   90.00
_cell.angle_beta   90.00
_cell.angle_gamma   90.00
#
_symmetry.space_group_name_H-M   'P 1'
#
loop_
_entity.id
_entity.type
_entity.pdbx_description
1 polymer ?
#
loop_
_entity_poly.entity_id
_entity_poly.type
_entity_poly.pdbx_seq_one_letter_code
_entity_poly.pdbx_strand_id
1 'polypeptide(L)'
;MELNNEELLLPQCRVFVDGRQIKASEEMIESVSVQLSASQMSNSCEVVIFCDHDHGRSTIGNIISRASAGKKIRVEMGYRLTKPVFLGYINAAGVSFSEDGVTLTLSCLDARGLLMGNTSRESFENKSVSQIVKELLEPVRGYTDGITVSVPGAADKEYPIVSHDMDDYQFVCMLAKLSGCTFYMSGTKLKFVKDIYSTATVQQRYSWGKNML
;
A
#
# COMPACT_ATOMS: atom_id res chain seq x y z
N MET A 1 -39.98 12.40 -24.07
CA MET A 1 -38.97 11.36 -23.83
C MET A 1 -37.85 12.05 -23.04
N GLU A 2 -38.02 12.16 -21.73
CA GLU A 2 -37.03 12.78 -20.85
C GLU A 2 -35.87 11.78 -20.74
N LEU A 3 -34.74 12.14 -21.31
CA LEU A 3 -33.48 11.48 -21.04
C LEU A 3 -33.16 11.80 -19.54
N ASN A 4 -33.43 10.83 -18.68
CA ASN A 4 -32.90 10.86 -17.35
C ASN A 4 -31.38 11.09 -17.45
N ASN A 5 -30.94 12.22 -16.90
CA ASN A 5 -29.55 12.53 -16.65
C ASN A 5 -28.98 11.51 -15.64
N GLU A 6 -28.81 10.28 -16.04
CA GLU A 6 -27.82 9.42 -15.43
C GLU A 6 -26.47 10.07 -15.77
N GLU A 7 -26.05 10.96 -14.88
CA GLU A 7 -24.72 11.56 -14.94
C GLU A 7 -23.74 10.42 -15.19
N LEU A 8 -23.10 10.43 -16.35
CA LEU A 8 -22.02 9.53 -16.70
C LEU A 8 -21.00 9.59 -15.57
N LEU A 9 -20.99 8.58 -14.71
CA LEU A 9 -20.05 8.46 -13.61
C LEU A 9 -18.70 8.07 -14.20
N LEU A 10 -17.92 9.09 -14.60
CA LEU A 10 -16.56 8.86 -15.08
C LEU A 10 -15.66 8.47 -13.91
N PRO A 11 -14.96 7.33 -14.00
CA PRO A 11 -13.99 6.95 -12.99
C PRO A 11 -12.85 7.98 -12.98
N GLN A 12 -12.44 8.37 -11.77
CA GLN A 12 -11.33 9.28 -11.55
C GLN A 12 -10.21 8.56 -10.82
N CYS A 13 -8.98 8.81 -11.24
CA CYS A 13 -7.77 8.37 -10.57
C CYS A 13 -6.87 9.56 -10.32
N ARG A 14 -6.29 9.65 -9.12
CA ARG A 14 -5.29 10.65 -8.76
C ARG A 14 -4.08 9.95 -8.17
N VAL A 15 -2.91 10.29 -8.67
CA VAL A 15 -1.64 9.77 -8.19
C VAL A 15 -0.83 10.91 -7.59
N PHE A 16 -0.28 10.69 -6.40
CA PHE A 16 0.56 11.66 -5.68
C PHE A 16 1.91 11.03 -5.35
N VAL A 17 2.98 11.73 -5.64
CA VAL A 17 4.34 11.34 -5.25
C VAL A 17 4.89 12.40 -4.30
N ASP A 18 5.31 12.01 -3.10
CA ASP A 18 5.71 12.89 -2.00
C ASP A 18 4.70 14.04 -1.74
N GLY A 19 3.40 13.71 -1.82
CA GLY A 19 2.30 14.66 -1.60
C GLY A 19 2.00 15.60 -2.78
N ARG A 20 2.73 15.52 -3.88
CA ARG A 20 2.47 16.31 -5.11
C ARG A 20 1.74 15.46 -6.12
N GLN A 21 0.60 15.96 -6.58
CA GLN A 21 -0.18 15.27 -7.62
C GLN A 21 0.57 15.26 -8.95
N ILE A 22 0.56 14.12 -9.65
CA ILE A 22 0.91 14.02 -11.06
C ILE A 22 -0.29 14.59 -11.84
N LYS A 23 -0.07 15.73 -12.54
CA LYS A 23 -1.13 16.43 -13.25
C LYS A 23 -1.22 15.95 -14.70
N ALA A 24 -2.43 15.76 -15.19
CA ALA A 24 -2.72 15.28 -16.53
C ALA A 24 -2.41 16.28 -17.68
N SER A 25 -1.97 17.51 -17.39
CA SER A 25 -1.72 18.54 -18.42
C SER A 25 -0.41 18.36 -19.18
N GLU A 26 0.55 17.62 -18.61
CA GLU A 26 1.87 17.39 -19.20
C GLU A 26 2.27 15.91 -19.11
N GLU A 27 1.51 15.11 -18.39
CA GLU A 27 1.78 13.73 -18.05
C GLU A 27 0.48 12.94 -18.17
N MET A 28 0.38 12.03 -19.09
CA MET A 28 -0.80 11.19 -19.20
C MET A 28 -0.63 9.92 -18.38
N ILE A 29 -1.41 9.78 -17.31
CA ILE A 29 -1.53 8.50 -16.62
C ILE A 29 -2.29 7.56 -17.56
N GLU A 30 -1.58 6.61 -18.16
CA GLU A 30 -2.13 5.64 -19.07
C GLU A 30 -2.91 4.57 -18.34
N SER A 31 -2.32 4.03 -17.27
CA SER A 31 -2.98 3.01 -16.44
C SER A 31 -2.54 3.05 -15.00
N VAL A 32 -3.43 2.61 -14.12
CA VAL A 32 -3.13 2.37 -12.70
C VAL A 32 -3.76 1.04 -12.31
N SER A 33 -2.94 0.10 -11.87
CA SER A 33 -3.36 -1.20 -11.35
C SER A 33 -3.04 -1.30 -9.88
N VAL A 34 -4.01 -1.63 -9.04
CA VAL A 34 -3.84 -1.82 -7.60
C VAL A 34 -4.28 -3.22 -7.23
N GLN A 35 -3.37 -4.01 -6.64
CA GLN A 35 -3.63 -5.34 -6.13
C GLN A 35 -3.64 -5.32 -4.61
N LEU A 36 -4.81 -5.59 -4.02
CA LEU A 36 -4.98 -5.67 -2.58
C LEU A 36 -5.05 -7.13 -2.15
N SER A 37 -4.22 -7.51 -1.20
CA SER A 37 -4.15 -8.87 -0.67
C SER A 37 -4.53 -8.90 0.80
N ALA A 38 -5.47 -9.77 1.14
CA ALA A 38 -5.80 -10.12 2.53
C ALA A 38 -4.83 -11.16 3.11
N SER A 39 -3.96 -11.75 2.28
CA SER A 39 -2.91 -12.67 2.70
C SER A 39 -1.73 -11.93 3.34
N GLN A 40 -0.72 -12.67 3.75
CA GLN A 40 0.52 -12.13 4.32
C GLN A 40 1.42 -11.40 3.32
N MET A 41 1.05 -11.32 2.04
CA MET A 41 1.81 -10.61 1.02
C MET A 41 1.54 -9.11 1.07
N SER A 42 2.51 -8.30 0.64
CA SER A 42 2.31 -6.85 0.50
C SER A 42 1.32 -6.54 -0.62
N ASN A 43 0.56 -5.46 -0.49
CA ASN A 43 -0.19 -4.89 -1.59
C ASN A 43 0.77 -4.30 -2.61
N SER A 44 0.40 -4.34 -3.89
CA SER A 44 1.18 -3.74 -4.96
C SER A 44 0.34 -2.75 -5.76
N CYS A 45 1.04 -1.79 -6.36
CA CYS A 45 0.44 -0.86 -7.30
C CYS A 45 1.41 -0.63 -8.46
N GLU A 46 0.89 -0.63 -9.68
CA GLU A 46 1.60 -0.25 -10.87
C GLU A 46 0.97 1.00 -11.46
N VAL A 47 1.79 1.99 -11.78
CA VAL A 47 1.38 3.23 -12.44
C VAL A 47 2.18 3.38 -13.72
N VAL A 48 1.48 3.48 -14.85
CA VAL A 48 2.08 3.70 -16.16
C VAL A 48 1.77 5.13 -16.60
N ILE A 49 2.82 5.89 -16.92
CA ILE A 49 2.74 7.29 -17.32
C ILE A 49 3.35 7.39 -18.71
N PHE A 50 2.59 7.93 -19.65
CA PHE A 50 3.05 8.21 -21.00
C PHE A 50 3.31 9.71 -21.18
N CYS A 51 4.38 10.04 -21.88
CA CYS A 51 4.75 11.41 -22.26
C CYS A 51 5.09 11.45 -23.74
N ASP A 52 4.42 12.32 -24.48
CA ASP A 52 4.67 12.55 -25.90
C ASP A 52 6.03 13.24 -26.13
N HIS A 53 6.64 13.02 -27.30
CA HIS A 53 7.94 13.60 -27.68
C HIS A 53 7.96 15.13 -27.69
N ASP A 54 6.88 15.79 -28.06
CA ASP A 54 6.81 17.23 -28.25
C ASP A 54 6.87 18.02 -26.92
N HIS A 55 6.43 17.40 -25.83
CA HIS A 55 6.44 17.99 -24.48
C HIS A 55 7.55 17.43 -23.58
N GLY A 56 8.38 16.52 -24.11
CA GLY A 56 8.91 15.40 -23.31
C GLY A 56 10.22 15.63 -22.57
N ARG A 57 11.20 16.39 -23.05
CA ARG A 57 12.54 16.29 -22.45
C ARG A 57 12.67 16.94 -21.07
N SER A 58 12.04 18.06 -20.82
CA SER A 58 12.09 18.69 -19.50
C SER A 58 11.12 18.06 -18.50
N THR A 59 9.96 17.64 -18.99
CA THR A 59 8.89 17.03 -18.18
C THR A 59 9.31 15.65 -17.69
N ILE A 60 9.83 14.79 -18.59
CA ILE A 60 10.30 13.44 -18.23
C ILE A 60 11.42 13.47 -17.20
N GLY A 61 12.43 14.33 -17.38
CA GLY A 61 13.51 14.51 -16.40
C GLY A 61 12.99 14.89 -15.01
N ASN A 62 11.99 15.76 -14.96
CA ASN A 62 11.34 16.17 -13.73
C ASN A 62 10.54 15.05 -13.08
N ILE A 63 9.83 14.21 -13.88
CA ILE A 63 9.06 13.07 -13.36
C ILE A 63 10.01 11.99 -12.84
N ILE A 64 11.02 11.61 -13.62
CA ILE A 64 12.00 10.59 -13.23
C ILE A 64 12.70 10.98 -11.92
N SER A 65 13.10 12.25 -11.79
CA SER A 65 13.74 12.72 -10.56
C SER A 65 12.80 12.70 -9.35
N ARG A 66 11.50 12.92 -9.57
CA ARG A 66 10.47 12.92 -8.53
C ARG A 66 9.97 11.51 -8.20
N ALA A 67 9.95 10.62 -9.18
CA ALA A 67 9.43 9.25 -9.08
C ALA A 67 10.52 8.20 -8.85
N SER A 68 11.59 8.56 -8.13
CA SER A 68 12.68 7.64 -7.78
C SER A 68 12.25 6.63 -6.70
N ALA A 69 12.97 5.50 -6.65
CA ALA A 69 12.76 4.47 -5.63
C ALA A 69 12.83 5.05 -4.21
N GLY A 70 12.01 4.54 -3.31
CA GLY A 70 11.86 5.00 -1.93
C GLY A 70 10.89 6.17 -1.74
N LYS A 71 10.46 6.85 -2.80
CA LYS A 71 9.50 7.96 -2.71
C LYS A 71 8.11 7.46 -2.32
N LYS A 72 7.44 8.23 -1.45
CA LYS A 72 6.07 7.93 -1.03
C LYS A 72 5.09 8.12 -2.18
N ILE A 73 4.23 7.13 -2.40
CA ILE A 73 3.18 7.19 -3.42
C ILE A 73 1.81 6.94 -2.80
N ARG A 74 0.83 7.76 -3.19
CA ARG A 74 -0.58 7.60 -2.82
C ARG A 74 -1.41 7.55 -4.09
N VAL A 75 -2.33 6.61 -4.16
CA VAL A 75 -3.32 6.49 -5.24
C VAL A 75 -4.71 6.63 -4.65
N GLU A 76 -5.50 7.49 -5.27
CA GLU A 76 -6.89 7.72 -4.93
C GLU A 76 -7.76 7.40 -6.15
N MET A 77 -8.84 6.65 -5.95
CA MET A 77 -9.79 6.29 -7.00
C MET A 77 -11.23 6.54 -6.55
N GLY A 78 -12.12 6.81 -7.50
CA GLY A 78 -13.53 7.00 -7.26
C GLY A 78 -14.24 7.55 -8.50
N TYR A 79 -15.53 7.81 -8.38
CA TYR A 79 -16.34 8.38 -9.47
C TYR A 79 -16.55 9.89 -9.26
N ARG A 80 -17.21 10.30 -8.19
CA ARG A 80 -17.44 11.72 -7.85
C ARG A 80 -16.41 12.22 -6.82
N LEU A 81 -16.15 11.39 -5.82
CA LEU A 81 -15.19 11.65 -4.77
C LEU A 81 -14.13 10.54 -4.81
N THR A 82 -12.88 10.93 -4.92
CA THR A 82 -11.77 9.99 -4.82
C THR A 82 -11.47 9.67 -3.37
N LYS A 83 -11.14 8.40 -3.11
CA LYS A 83 -10.70 7.91 -1.80
C LYS A 83 -9.35 7.23 -1.95
N PRO A 84 -8.48 7.31 -0.93
CA PRO A 84 -7.23 6.58 -0.93
C PRO A 84 -7.48 5.07 -1.02
N VAL A 85 -6.94 4.44 -2.06
CA VAL A 85 -7.00 2.99 -2.28
C VAL A 85 -5.65 2.33 -2.08
N PHE A 86 -4.56 3.09 -2.27
CA PHE A 86 -3.20 2.61 -2.05
C PHE A 86 -2.34 3.72 -1.45
N LEU A 87 -1.47 3.32 -0.53
CA LEU A 87 -0.42 4.14 0.05
C LEU A 87 0.80 3.26 0.30
N GLY A 88 1.94 3.70 -0.18
CA GLY A 88 3.18 2.96 -0.06
C GLY A 88 4.36 3.74 -0.60
N TYR A 89 5.28 3.03 -1.24
CA TYR A 89 6.48 3.62 -1.82
C TYR A 89 6.75 3.06 -3.22
N ILE A 90 7.51 3.79 -4.00
CA ILE A 90 8.01 3.35 -5.31
C ILE A 90 9.16 2.38 -5.05
N ASN A 91 8.96 1.11 -5.39
CA ASN A 91 9.97 0.07 -5.26
C ASN A 91 10.94 0.07 -6.45
N ALA A 92 10.39 0.25 -7.66
CA ALA A 92 11.17 0.35 -8.88
C ALA A 92 10.53 1.30 -9.88
N ALA A 93 11.36 1.95 -10.70
CA ALA A 93 10.93 2.78 -11.81
C ALA A 93 11.65 2.33 -13.07
N GLY A 94 10.88 1.99 -14.11
CA GLY A 94 11.36 1.62 -15.43
C GLY A 94 11.01 2.68 -16.47
N VAL A 95 11.93 2.98 -17.38
CA VAL A 95 11.70 3.91 -18.48
C VAL A 95 11.89 3.17 -19.80
N SER A 96 10.93 3.28 -20.71
CA SER A 96 11.04 2.78 -22.08
C SER A 96 10.83 3.89 -23.09
N PHE A 97 11.54 3.83 -24.20
CA PHE A 97 11.46 4.78 -25.30
C PHE A 97 10.89 4.10 -26.52
N SER A 98 9.93 4.75 -27.17
CA SER A 98 9.32 4.30 -28.45
C SER A 98 9.31 5.44 -29.46
N GLU A 99 8.88 5.17 -30.68
CA GLU A 99 8.70 6.19 -31.71
C GLU A 99 7.59 7.21 -31.34
N ASP A 100 6.62 6.80 -30.53
CA ASP A 100 5.49 7.62 -30.11
C ASP A 100 5.77 8.45 -28.86
N GLY A 101 6.80 8.11 -28.08
CA GLY A 101 7.11 8.81 -26.84
C GLY A 101 7.86 7.99 -25.81
N VAL A 102 7.75 8.40 -24.56
CA VAL A 102 8.42 7.80 -23.42
C VAL A 102 7.39 7.30 -22.43
N THR A 103 7.53 6.04 -22.01
CA THR A 103 6.69 5.42 -20.98
C THR A 103 7.49 5.23 -19.71
N LEU A 104 6.98 5.73 -18.59
CA LEU A 104 7.51 5.50 -17.25
C LEU A 104 6.59 4.55 -16.50
N THR A 105 7.12 3.42 -16.06
CA THR A 105 6.40 2.43 -15.26
C THR A 105 6.91 2.47 -13.83
N LEU A 106 6.02 2.75 -12.87
CA LEU A 106 6.31 2.75 -11.45
C LEU A 106 5.74 1.49 -10.81
N SER A 107 6.61 0.63 -10.29
CA SER A 107 6.23 -0.54 -9.50
C SER A 107 6.31 -0.18 -8.02
N CYS A 108 5.19 -0.29 -7.31
CA CYS A 108 5.04 0.21 -5.94
C CYS A 108 4.59 -0.89 -5.00
N LEU A 109 5.06 -0.83 -3.76
CA LEU A 109 4.68 -1.73 -2.67
C LEU A 109 4.14 -0.93 -1.47
N ASP A 110 3.29 -1.54 -0.66
CA ASP A 110 2.84 -0.94 0.60
C ASP A 110 3.95 -0.99 1.67
N ALA A 111 3.68 -0.41 2.83
CA ALA A 111 4.64 -0.30 3.93
C ALA A 111 5.25 -1.66 4.36
N ARG A 112 4.56 -2.78 4.13
CA ARG A 112 5.05 -4.12 4.46
C ARG A 112 6.25 -4.54 3.59
N GLY A 113 6.31 -4.04 2.36
CA GLY A 113 7.46 -4.30 1.47
C GLY A 113 8.79 -3.79 2.02
N LEU A 114 8.78 -2.68 2.78
CA LEU A 114 10.00 -2.18 3.43
C LEU A 114 10.52 -3.13 4.52
N LEU A 115 9.61 -3.80 5.22
CA LEU A 115 9.97 -4.77 6.26
C LEU A 115 10.63 -6.03 5.67
N MET A 116 10.30 -6.38 4.42
CA MET A 116 10.91 -7.53 3.72
C MET A 116 12.37 -7.30 3.34
N GLY A 117 12.76 -6.04 3.14
CA GLY A 117 14.14 -5.68 2.77
C GLY A 117 15.06 -5.47 3.98
N ASN A 118 14.51 -5.40 5.17
CA ASN A 118 15.27 -5.16 6.39
C ASN A 118 15.54 -6.48 7.11
N THR A 119 16.80 -6.88 7.18
CA THR A 119 17.25 -8.07 7.92
C THR A 119 18.11 -7.59 9.07
N SER A 120 17.51 -7.41 10.24
CA SER A 120 18.25 -7.10 11.46
C SER A 120 18.50 -8.39 12.26
N ARG A 121 19.64 -8.43 12.94
CA ARG A 121 19.95 -9.45 13.95
C ARG A 121 19.97 -8.78 15.29
N GLU A 122 18.81 -8.73 15.91
CA GLU A 122 18.62 -8.05 17.18
C GLU A 122 18.02 -9.01 18.21
N SER A 123 18.17 -8.67 19.47
CA SER A 123 17.48 -9.36 20.56
C SER A 123 16.66 -8.35 21.33
N PHE A 124 15.41 -8.68 21.55
CA PHE A 124 14.50 -7.89 22.37
C PHE A 124 14.46 -8.48 23.79
N GLU A 125 14.85 -7.68 24.78
CA GLU A 125 14.91 -8.09 26.18
C GLU A 125 13.76 -7.48 26.96
N ASN A 126 13.10 -8.29 27.79
CA ASN A 126 12.02 -7.86 28.70
C ASN A 126 10.93 -7.03 27.98
N LYS A 127 10.55 -7.44 26.77
CA LYS A 127 9.50 -6.78 25.97
C LYS A 127 8.33 -7.71 25.71
N SER A 128 7.14 -7.12 25.67
CA SER A 128 5.94 -7.81 25.22
C SER A 128 5.84 -7.83 23.68
N VAL A 129 5.00 -8.71 23.15
CA VAL A 129 4.76 -8.79 21.71
C VAL A 129 4.35 -7.44 21.13
N SER A 130 3.44 -6.72 21.81
CA SER A 130 2.96 -5.42 21.34
C SER A 130 4.07 -4.36 21.31
N GLN A 131 5.02 -4.40 22.25
CA GLN A 131 6.17 -3.50 22.29
C GLN A 131 7.13 -3.79 21.15
N ILE A 132 7.49 -5.07 20.94
CA ILE A 132 8.38 -5.50 19.84
C ILE A 132 7.78 -5.09 18.49
N VAL A 133 6.50 -5.40 18.26
CA VAL A 133 5.83 -5.06 17.00
C VAL A 133 5.76 -3.56 16.76
N LYS A 134 5.48 -2.75 17.79
CA LYS A 134 5.49 -1.28 17.65
C LYS A 134 6.85 -0.74 17.24
N GLU A 135 7.92 -1.28 17.81
CA GLU A 135 9.30 -0.88 17.51
C GLU A 135 9.67 -1.22 16.08
N LEU A 136 9.38 -2.45 15.63
CA LEU A 136 9.62 -2.89 14.26
C LEU A 136 8.81 -2.12 13.21
N LEU A 137 7.61 -1.64 13.56
CA LEU A 137 6.75 -0.90 12.64
C LEU A 137 7.01 0.61 12.64
N GLU A 138 7.79 1.15 13.56
CA GLU A 138 8.06 2.60 13.63
C GLU A 138 8.76 3.14 12.38
N PRO A 139 9.78 2.47 11.79
CA PRO A 139 10.45 2.95 10.57
C PRO A 139 9.51 3.09 9.37
N VAL A 140 8.46 2.28 9.29
CA VAL A 140 7.52 2.30 8.15
C VAL A 140 6.32 3.22 8.38
N ARG A 141 6.23 3.91 9.52
CA ARG A 141 5.13 4.83 9.87
C ARG A 141 4.89 5.90 8.81
N GLY A 142 5.93 6.39 8.15
CA GLY A 142 5.84 7.41 7.10
C GLY A 142 5.07 6.96 5.86
N TYR A 143 4.91 5.65 5.65
CA TYR A 143 4.30 5.04 4.46
C TYR A 143 2.89 4.48 4.70
N THR A 144 2.25 4.86 5.80
CA THR A 144 0.88 4.47 6.18
C THR A 144 0.15 5.66 6.80
N ASP A 145 -1.18 5.66 6.75
CA ASP A 145 -2.01 6.67 7.44
C ASP A 145 -2.29 6.30 8.91
N GLY A 146 -1.64 5.28 9.42
CA GLY A 146 -1.70 4.89 10.82
C GLY A 146 -1.34 3.44 11.05
N ILE A 147 -0.83 3.17 12.24
CA ILE A 147 -0.47 1.84 12.72
C ILE A 147 -1.33 1.51 13.93
N THR A 148 -2.00 0.37 13.88
CA THR A 148 -2.77 -0.16 15.02
C THR A 148 -2.16 -1.47 15.45
N VAL A 149 -1.69 -1.53 16.71
CA VAL A 149 -1.19 -2.74 17.34
C VAL A 149 -2.08 -3.04 18.55
N SER A 150 -2.79 -4.17 18.51
CA SER A 150 -3.67 -4.63 19.60
C SER A 150 -3.53 -6.14 19.75
N VAL A 151 -2.79 -6.56 20.75
CA VAL A 151 -2.57 -7.96 21.11
C VAL A 151 -3.51 -8.34 22.25
N PRO A 152 -4.18 -9.51 22.23
CA PRO A 152 -4.96 -9.98 23.36
C PRO A 152 -4.10 -10.09 24.62
N GLY A 153 -4.60 -9.59 25.76
CA GLY A 153 -3.81 -9.50 26.99
C GLY A 153 -3.17 -10.82 27.46
N ALA A 154 -3.86 -11.96 27.22
CA ALA A 154 -3.31 -13.27 27.52
C ALA A 154 -2.10 -13.66 26.65
N ALA A 155 -1.99 -13.07 25.44
CA ALA A 155 -0.91 -13.30 24.49
C ALA A 155 0.16 -12.20 24.50
N ASP A 156 -0.12 -11.04 25.10
CA ASP A 156 0.81 -9.91 25.22
C ASP A 156 1.69 -10.03 26.47
N LYS A 157 2.42 -11.14 26.57
CA LYS A 157 3.32 -11.42 27.68
C LYS A 157 4.68 -10.83 27.41
N GLU A 158 5.37 -10.44 28.48
CA GLU A 158 6.78 -10.09 28.42
C GLU A 158 7.63 -11.36 28.31
N TYR A 159 8.60 -11.32 27.43
CA TYR A 159 9.58 -12.39 27.25
C TYR A 159 10.95 -11.91 27.70
N PRO A 160 11.71 -12.73 28.46
CA PRO A 160 13.06 -12.35 28.90
C PRO A 160 13.98 -12.00 27.73
N ILE A 161 13.98 -12.82 26.68
CA ILE A 161 14.75 -12.61 25.44
C ILE A 161 13.95 -13.16 24.27
N VAL A 162 13.84 -12.37 23.19
CA VAL A 162 13.31 -12.81 21.91
C VAL A 162 14.35 -12.49 20.83
N SER A 163 14.92 -13.52 20.22
CA SER A 163 15.90 -13.35 19.13
C SER A 163 15.21 -13.13 17.80
N HIS A 164 15.74 -12.18 17.04
CA HIS A 164 15.31 -11.83 15.69
C HIS A 164 16.48 -12.11 14.73
N ASP A 165 16.32 -13.08 13.83
CA ASP A 165 17.34 -13.56 12.88
C ASP A 165 16.82 -13.72 11.44
N MET A 166 15.67 -13.13 11.15
CA MET A 166 15.00 -13.16 9.85
C MET A 166 14.68 -11.74 9.38
N ASP A 167 14.01 -11.55 8.25
CA ASP A 167 13.51 -10.22 7.90
C ASP A 167 12.36 -9.77 8.82
N ASP A 168 12.23 -8.45 8.98
CA ASP A 168 11.26 -7.87 9.91
C ASP A 168 9.82 -8.29 9.60
N TYR A 169 9.49 -8.45 8.31
CA TYR A 169 8.16 -8.89 7.88
C TYR A 169 7.85 -10.31 8.35
N GLN A 170 8.77 -11.25 8.12
CA GLN A 170 8.62 -12.65 8.55
C GLN A 170 8.53 -12.73 10.08
N PHE A 171 9.33 -11.93 10.78
CA PHE A 171 9.32 -11.88 12.22
C PHE A 171 7.99 -11.34 12.78
N VAL A 172 7.47 -10.24 12.23
CA VAL A 172 6.15 -9.72 12.60
C VAL A 172 5.03 -10.74 12.30
N CYS A 173 5.11 -11.45 11.17
CA CYS A 173 4.18 -12.51 10.84
C CYS A 173 4.26 -13.71 11.79
N MET A 174 5.46 -14.07 12.24
CA MET A 174 5.67 -15.10 13.25
C MET A 174 5.05 -14.68 14.59
N LEU A 175 5.30 -13.45 15.04
CA LEU A 175 4.71 -12.90 16.25
C LEU A 175 3.18 -12.85 16.18
N ALA A 176 2.62 -12.53 14.99
CA ALA A 176 1.18 -12.55 14.77
C ALA A 176 0.60 -13.95 14.97
N LYS A 177 1.21 -14.97 14.37
CA LYS A 177 0.78 -16.38 14.54
C LYS A 177 0.85 -16.83 15.99
N LEU A 178 1.94 -16.51 16.69
CA LEU A 178 2.15 -16.90 18.10
C LEU A 178 1.15 -16.22 19.05
N SER A 179 0.72 -14.99 18.73
CA SER A 179 -0.20 -14.20 19.57
C SER A 179 -1.68 -14.31 19.15
N GLY A 180 -2.01 -15.13 18.13
CA GLY A 180 -3.37 -15.22 17.60
C GLY A 180 -3.84 -13.92 16.96
N CYS A 181 -2.91 -13.18 16.34
CA CYS A 181 -3.14 -11.94 15.64
C CYS A 181 -3.00 -12.12 14.12
N THR A 182 -3.50 -11.15 13.38
CA THR A 182 -3.31 -11.01 11.92
C THR A 182 -2.62 -9.69 11.64
N PHE A 183 -1.62 -9.73 10.74
CA PHE A 183 -0.86 -8.57 10.27
C PHE A 183 -1.23 -8.26 8.82
N TYR A 184 -1.84 -7.09 8.56
CA TYR A 184 -2.33 -6.73 7.23
C TYR A 184 -2.53 -5.22 7.04
N MET A 185 -2.69 -4.78 5.77
CA MET A 185 -3.13 -3.43 5.43
C MET A 185 -4.65 -3.40 5.29
N SER A 186 -5.28 -2.43 5.94
CA SER A 186 -6.71 -2.11 5.80
C SER A 186 -6.83 -0.73 5.13
N GLY A 187 -7.04 -0.72 3.82
CA GLY A 187 -6.87 0.50 3.04
C GLY A 187 -5.43 1.01 3.15
N THR A 188 -5.26 2.22 3.69
CA THR A 188 -3.94 2.85 3.90
C THR A 188 -3.39 2.71 5.33
N LYS A 189 -4.05 1.91 6.19
CA LYS A 189 -3.67 1.72 7.60
C LYS A 189 -3.11 0.33 7.85
N LEU A 190 -1.99 0.26 8.55
CA LEU A 190 -1.32 -0.97 8.93
C LEU A 190 -1.91 -1.49 10.26
N LYS A 191 -2.30 -2.75 10.29
CA LYS A 191 -2.95 -3.38 11.43
C LYS A 191 -2.26 -4.66 11.86
N PHE A 192 -1.98 -4.74 13.15
CA PHE A 192 -1.60 -5.94 13.87
C PHE A 192 -2.63 -6.14 14.99
N VAL A 193 -3.63 -6.93 14.75
CA VAL A 193 -4.81 -7.05 15.64
C VAL A 193 -5.22 -8.51 15.78
N LYS A 194 -6.01 -8.81 16.82
CA LYS A 194 -6.60 -10.13 16.99
C LYS A 194 -7.19 -10.63 15.67
N ASP A 195 -7.00 -11.90 15.39
CA ASP A 195 -7.45 -12.51 14.13
C ASP A 195 -8.92 -12.16 13.83
N ILE A 196 -9.13 -11.56 12.67
CA ILE A 196 -10.45 -11.12 12.20
C ILE A 196 -11.42 -12.29 12.00
N TYR A 197 -10.92 -13.47 11.68
CA TYR A 197 -11.77 -14.66 11.48
C TYR A 197 -12.44 -15.13 12.76
N SER A 198 -11.88 -14.83 13.93
CA SER A 198 -12.46 -15.20 15.23
C SER A 198 -13.60 -14.27 15.67
N THR A 199 -13.79 -13.13 15.01
CA THR A 199 -14.77 -12.08 15.36
C THR A 199 -15.59 -11.60 14.16
N ALA A 200 -15.53 -12.33 13.03
CA ALA A 200 -16.14 -11.91 11.78
C ALA A 200 -17.68 -11.84 11.92
N THR A 201 -18.21 -10.65 11.79
CA THR A 201 -19.62 -10.42 11.49
C THR A 201 -19.81 -10.37 9.98
N VAL A 202 -20.99 -10.73 9.49
CA VAL A 202 -21.31 -10.64 8.06
C VAL A 202 -21.16 -9.19 7.60
N GLN A 203 -20.11 -8.92 6.80
CA GLN A 203 -19.81 -7.59 6.30
C GLN A 203 -20.64 -7.24 5.05
N GLN A 204 -20.96 -8.26 4.23
CA GLN A 204 -21.70 -8.08 3.00
C GLN A 204 -22.51 -9.35 2.68
N ARG A 205 -23.74 -9.16 2.20
CA ARG A 205 -24.58 -10.24 1.68
C ARG A 205 -24.64 -10.14 0.16
N TYR A 206 -24.37 -11.24 -0.51
CA TYR A 206 -24.49 -11.36 -1.95
C TYR A 206 -25.80 -12.05 -2.29
N SER A 207 -26.50 -11.52 -3.28
CA SER A 207 -27.73 -12.10 -3.82
C SER A 207 -27.58 -12.24 -5.32
N TRP A 208 -27.82 -13.44 -5.84
CA TRP A 208 -27.81 -13.71 -7.27
C TRP A 208 -28.79 -12.80 -8.01
N GLY A 209 -28.34 -12.20 -9.12
CA GLY A 209 -29.14 -11.29 -9.93
C GLY A 209 -29.34 -9.88 -9.34
N LYS A 210 -28.71 -9.55 -8.18
CA LYS A 210 -28.72 -8.20 -7.61
C LYS A 210 -27.33 -7.60 -7.55
N ASN A 211 -26.43 -8.24 -6.82
CA ASN A 211 -25.05 -7.78 -6.62
C ASN A 211 -24.02 -8.88 -6.86
N MET A 212 -24.45 -9.94 -7.49
CA MET A 212 -23.66 -11.06 -7.95
C MET A 212 -24.19 -11.48 -9.34
N LEU A 213 -23.30 -11.44 -10.35
CA LEU A 213 -23.58 -11.81 -11.75
C LEU A 213 -23.31 -13.30 -11.98
#